data_89859ac7a8e27cf06e42ce5d8f961ea0
#
_entry.id   89859ac7a8e27cf06e42ce5d8f961ea0
#
_cell.length_a   1.000
_cell.length_b   1.000
_cell.length_c   1.000
_cell.angle_alpha   90.00
_cell.angle_beta   90.00
_cell.angle_gamma   90.00
#
_symmetry.space_group_name_H-M   'P 1'
#
loop_
_entity.id
_entity.type
_entity.pdbx_description
1 polymer ?
#
loop_
_entity_poly.entity_id
_entity_poly.type
_entity_poly.pdbx_seq_one_letter_code
_entity_poly.pdbx_strand_id
1 'polypeptide(L)'
;MFFNNRRLTNVIRVTTVFAILLYFFAFSIVTVALSVQTSDEAAINFSSYAMTEENHLSEVATEVSYDLTLKDTPILYPNFEYVMVYDEIEAEECFNSANRHINRITGAINSGDYTEDAVAKMQQEKDRLIGIRDSYDKNREHIVSCLEEFPYATKVWKFFKQNGFSDEVTCAIIGNMMVETSGGELSLVPIIYDPTGDYYGLCQWSLYYNPSVADMSFEEQLDYLLSDMPEEFETFGKCYAKGFTYEDFLNMTDVEEASLAFAKVYERCATFSYAGRLSSAVVAYEYFTM
;
A
#
# COMPACT_ATOMS: atom_id res chain seq x y z
N MET A 1 45.01 15.30 1.85
CA MET A 1 44.50 14.97 0.50
C MET A 1 43.54 13.78 0.67
N PHE A 2 42.29 14.09 1.03
CA PHE A 2 41.26 13.05 1.23
C PHE A 2 40.32 13.07 0.00
N PHE A 3 40.44 12.08 -0.87
CA PHE A 3 39.60 11.92 -2.03
C PHE A 3 38.23 11.35 -1.60
N ASN A 4 37.20 12.01 -2.13
CA ASN A 4 35.78 11.89 -1.84
C ASN A 4 35.22 10.50 -2.20
N ASN A 5 35.11 9.59 -1.23
CA ASN A 5 34.63 8.20 -1.40
C ASN A 5 33.14 8.09 -1.81
N ARG A 6 32.33 9.17 -1.69
CA ARG A 6 30.91 9.13 -2.01
C ARG A 6 30.60 9.05 -3.51
N ARG A 7 31.47 9.63 -4.38
CA ARG A 7 31.26 9.54 -5.85
C ARG A 7 31.56 8.14 -6.39
N LEU A 8 32.50 7.43 -5.83
CA LEU A 8 32.85 6.06 -6.27
C LEU A 8 31.74 5.06 -5.94
N THR A 9 31.13 5.17 -4.77
CA THR A 9 30.05 4.28 -4.30
C THR A 9 28.77 4.42 -5.16
N ASN A 10 28.44 5.63 -5.59
CA ASN A 10 27.26 5.85 -6.45
C ASN A 10 27.48 5.34 -7.87
N VAL A 11 28.69 5.45 -8.42
CA VAL A 11 28.99 4.90 -9.75
C VAL A 11 28.92 3.38 -9.73
N ILE A 12 29.43 2.72 -8.70
CA ILE A 12 29.37 1.26 -8.56
C ILE A 12 27.90 0.79 -8.42
N ARG A 13 27.05 1.51 -7.66
CA ARG A 13 25.61 1.15 -7.52
C ARG A 13 24.85 1.29 -8.85
N VAL A 14 25.07 2.34 -9.60
CA VAL A 14 24.40 2.56 -10.90
C VAL A 14 24.84 1.50 -11.92
N THR A 15 26.14 1.16 -11.99
CA THR A 15 26.62 0.13 -12.92
C THR A 15 26.11 -1.26 -12.55
N THR A 16 25.96 -1.58 -11.26
CA THR A 16 25.44 -2.90 -10.82
C THR A 16 23.94 -3.04 -11.16
N VAL A 17 23.13 -1.99 -10.97
CA VAL A 17 21.71 -1.99 -11.32
C VAL A 17 21.53 -2.12 -12.84
N PHE A 18 22.33 -1.43 -13.64
CA PHE A 18 22.28 -1.53 -15.11
C PHE A 18 22.69 -2.93 -15.60
N ALA A 19 23.67 -3.56 -14.99
CA ALA A 19 24.10 -4.93 -15.33
C ALA A 19 23.00 -5.96 -15.00
N ILE A 20 22.29 -5.81 -13.88
CA ILE A 20 21.16 -6.68 -13.49
C ILE A 20 19.99 -6.50 -14.46
N LEU A 21 19.63 -5.27 -14.84
CA LEU A 21 18.57 -4.99 -15.81
C LEU A 21 18.89 -5.56 -17.20
N LEU A 22 20.13 -5.45 -17.67
CA LEU A 22 20.58 -6.05 -18.92
C LEU A 22 20.53 -7.58 -18.89
N TYR A 23 20.86 -8.20 -17.75
CA TYR A 23 20.78 -9.66 -17.60
C TYR A 23 19.33 -10.16 -17.67
N PHE A 24 18.38 -9.49 -16.99
CA PHE A 24 16.97 -9.83 -17.08
C PHE A 24 16.38 -9.61 -18.48
N PHE A 25 16.80 -8.54 -19.16
CA PHE A 25 16.36 -8.28 -20.55
C PHE A 25 16.88 -9.35 -21.52
N ALA A 26 18.14 -9.74 -21.40
CA ALA A 26 18.73 -10.81 -22.21
C ALA A 26 18.07 -12.17 -21.94
N PHE A 27 17.74 -12.48 -20.68
CA PHE A 27 17.05 -13.72 -20.30
C PHE A 27 15.63 -13.78 -20.88
N SER A 28 14.90 -12.65 -20.88
CA SER A 28 13.56 -12.57 -21.47
C SER A 28 13.59 -12.79 -22.99
N ILE A 29 14.59 -12.24 -23.70
CA ILE A 29 14.74 -12.45 -25.15
C ILE A 29 15.05 -13.92 -25.49
N VAL A 30 15.90 -14.58 -24.69
CA VAL A 30 16.23 -15.99 -24.88
C VAL A 30 15.01 -16.90 -24.63
N THR A 31 14.19 -16.57 -23.62
CA THR A 31 12.97 -17.34 -23.34
C THR A 31 11.92 -17.21 -24.44
N VAL A 32 11.75 -16.01 -25.00
CA VAL A 32 10.85 -15.78 -26.17
C VAL A 32 11.40 -16.49 -27.43
N ALA A 33 12.72 -16.44 -27.69
CA ALA A 33 13.31 -17.12 -28.82
C ALA A 33 13.18 -18.66 -28.75
N LEU A 34 13.35 -19.24 -27.53
CA LEU A 34 13.16 -20.69 -27.31
C LEU A 34 11.68 -21.09 -27.47
N SER A 35 10.71 -20.25 -27.06
CA SER A 35 9.28 -20.56 -27.24
C SER A 35 8.84 -20.49 -28.72
N VAL A 36 9.43 -19.58 -29.50
CA VAL A 36 9.17 -19.49 -30.96
C VAL A 36 9.80 -20.68 -31.69
N GLN A 37 11.00 -21.10 -31.31
CA GLN A 37 11.70 -22.24 -31.97
C GLN A 37 10.99 -23.58 -31.72
N THR A 38 10.38 -23.81 -30.53
CA THR A 38 9.60 -25.01 -30.25
C THR A 38 8.24 -25.01 -30.97
N SER A 39 7.64 -23.87 -31.31
CA SER A 39 6.41 -23.81 -32.09
C SER A 39 6.64 -24.10 -33.57
N ASP A 40 7.77 -23.69 -34.14
CA ASP A 40 8.09 -23.91 -35.56
C ASP A 40 8.53 -25.36 -35.83
N GLU A 41 9.26 -26.03 -34.91
CA GLU A 41 9.59 -27.46 -35.06
C GLU A 41 8.35 -28.36 -34.93
N ALA A 42 7.36 -28.01 -34.11
CA ALA A 42 6.09 -28.72 -34.05
C ALA A 42 5.27 -28.56 -35.32
N ALA A 43 5.28 -27.38 -35.96
CA ALA A 43 4.58 -27.10 -37.21
C ALA A 43 5.20 -27.81 -38.41
N ILE A 44 6.54 -27.96 -38.44
CA ILE A 44 7.27 -28.61 -39.54
C ILE A 44 7.06 -30.16 -39.50
N ASN A 45 6.97 -30.76 -38.29
CA ASN A 45 6.67 -32.20 -38.19
C ASN A 45 5.22 -32.55 -38.54
N PHE A 46 4.25 -31.67 -38.39
CA PHE A 46 2.86 -31.93 -38.81
C PHE A 46 2.69 -31.89 -40.35
N SER A 47 3.46 -31.04 -41.04
CA SER A 47 3.39 -30.93 -42.50
C SER A 47 4.02 -32.09 -43.25
N SER A 48 5.01 -32.79 -42.69
CA SER A 48 5.65 -33.95 -43.35
C SER A 48 4.90 -35.28 -43.17
N TYR A 49 4.01 -35.40 -42.19
CA TYR A 49 3.18 -36.60 -41.96
C TYR A 49 1.89 -36.62 -42.78
N ALA A 50 1.47 -35.47 -43.34
CA ALA A 50 0.22 -35.36 -44.10
C ALA A 50 0.34 -35.72 -45.59
N MET A 51 1.52 -36.11 -46.11
CA MET A 51 1.73 -36.34 -47.56
C MET A 51 2.06 -37.77 -47.94
N THR A 52 1.92 -38.80 -47.10
CA THR A 52 2.23 -40.20 -47.46
C THR A 52 1.20 -41.26 -47.06
N GLU A 53 -0.12 -40.94 -47.03
CA GLU A 53 -1.14 -42.02 -46.96
C GLU A 53 -2.48 -41.63 -47.58
N GLU A 54 -2.51 -41.39 -48.88
CA GLU A 54 -3.72 -41.48 -49.67
C GLU A 54 -3.77 -42.88 -50.34
N ASN A 55 -4.06 -43.93 -49.59
CA ASN A 55 -4.61 -45.21 -50.08
C ASN A 55 -4.61 -46.25 -48.96
N HIS A 56 -5.54 -46.21 -48.06
CA HIS A 56 -6.12 -47.34 -47.29
C HIS A 56 -6.89 -46.84 -46.04
N LEU A 57 -7.87 -46.02 -46.20
CA LEU A 57 -8.81 -45.68 -45.11
C LEU A 57 -10.25 -45.61 -45.61
N SER A 58 -10.72 -46.68 -46.14
CA SER A 58 -12.17 -46.99 -46.04
C SER A 58 -12.29 -48.15 -45.06
N GLU A 59 -12.95 -47.95 -43.97
CA GLU A 59 -13.25 -48.84 -42.85
C GLU A 59 -12.28 -48.75 -41.68
N VAL A 60 -12.52 -47.87 -40.82
CA VAL A 60 -12.77 -47.88 -39.37
C VAL A 60 -12.75 -46.43 -38.89
N ALA A 61 -13.83 -45.69 -39.14
CA ALA A 61 -14.15 -44.55 -38.31
C ALA A 61 -14.65 -45.10 -36.96
N THR A 62 -13.74 -45.54 -36.13
CA THR A 62 -13.98 -45.58 -34.70
C THR A 62 -14.17 -44.11 -34.31
N GLU A 63 -15.43 -43.69 -34.10
CA GLU A 63 -15.72 -42.49 -33.30
C GLU A 63 -14.91 -42.64 -31.99
N VAL A 64 -13.76 -41.97 -31.92
CA VAL A 64 -13.15 -41.72 -30.64
C VAL A 64 -14.02 -40.68 -30.00
N SER A 65 -15.09 -41.14 -29.35
CA SER A 65 -15.84 -40.37 -28.42
C SER A 65 -14.87 -39.97 -27.31
N TYR A 66 -14.29 -38.78 -27.44
CA TYR A 66 -13.69 -38.12 -26.28
C TYR A 66 -14.85 -37.86 -25.35
N ASP A 67 -15.04 -38.71 -24.36
CA ASP A 67 -15.91 -38.44 -23.24
C ASP A 67 -15.30 -37.22 -22.51
N LEU A 68 -15.66 -36.04 -23.01
CA LEU A 68 -15.33 -34.77 -22.40
C LEU A 68 -16.18 -34.66 -21.13
N THR A 69 -15.76 -35.41 -20.09
CA THR A 69 -16.35 -35.22 -18.76
C THR A 69 -16.08 -33.78 -18.33
N LEU A 70 -17.15 -32.97 -18.30
CA LEU A 70 -17.10 -31.59 -17.84
C LEU A 70 -16.60 -31.58 -16.40
N LYS A 71 -15.79 -30.57 -16.06
CA LYS A 71 -15.24 -30.38 -14.72
C LYS A 71 -16.34 -29.88 -13.78
N ASP A 72 -16.56 -30.58 -12.67
CA ASP A 72 -17.53 -30.21 -11.64
C ASP A 72 -16.93 -29.27 -10.57
N THR A 73 -15.60 -29.21 -10.46
CA THR A 73 -14.92 -28.40 -9.45
C THR A 73 -14.68 -26.98 -9.97
N PRO A 74 -15.38 -25.97 -9.44
CA PRO A 74 -15.22 -24.57 -9.87
C PRO A 74 -13.88 -24.00 -9.40
N ILE A 75 -13.38 -22.97 -10.09
CA ILE A 75 -12.24 -22.16 -9.65
C ILE A 75 -12.78 -21.05 -8.74
N LEU A 76 -12.40 -21.08 -7.46
CA LEU A 76 -12.82 -20.12 -6.45
C LEU A 76 -11.58 -19.60 -5.67
N TYR A 77 -11.69 -18.42 -5.09
CA TYR A 77 -10.66 -17.77 -4.26
C TYR A 77 -11.25 -17.35 -2.90
N PRO A 78 -11.74 -18.27 -2.07
CA PRO A 78 -12.52 -17.96 -0.87
C PRO A 78 -11.74 -17.13 0.17
N ASN A 79 -10.41 -17.18 0.14
CA ASN A 79 -9.54 -16.44 1.06
C ASN A 79 -9.06 -15.09 0.48
N PHE A 80 -9.50 -14.72 -0.72
CA PHE A 80 -9.16 -13.42 -1.29
C PHE A 80 -10.25 -12.44 -0.90
N GLU A 81 -9.95 -11.62 0.10
CA GLU A 81 -10.86 -10.62 0.68
C GLU A 81 -10.29 -9.21 0.49
N TYR A 82 -11.17 -8.21 0.58
CA TYR A 82 -10.73 -6.82 0.63
C TYR A 82 -10.11 -6.53 2.00
N VAL A 83 -8.91 -5.98 1.98
CA VAL A 83 -8.23 -5.45 3.16
C VAL A 83 -7.90 -3.99 2.87
N MET A 84 -8.23 -3.09 3.80
CA MET A 84 -7.88 -1.69 3.65
C MET A 84 -6.36 -1.55 3.60
N VAL A 85 -5.85 -0.86 2.59
CA VAL A 85 -4.43 -0.52 2.44
C VAL A 85 -4.27 0.99 2.41
N TYR A 86 -3.12 1.46 2.86
CA TYR A 86 -2.85 2.89 3.06
C TYR A 86 -1.72 3.41 2.15
N ASP A 87 -1.40 2.64 1.11
CA ASP A 87 -0.39 2.97 0.12
C ASP A 87 -0.96 2.78 -1.29
N GLU A 88 -0.74 3.75 -2.17
CA GLU A 88 -1.28 3.74 -3.54
C GLU A 88 -0.68 2.64 -4.41
N ILE A 89 0.58 2.27 -4.17
CA ILE A 89 1.27 1.19 -4.90
C ILE A 89 0.71 -0.16 -4.43
N GLU A 90 0.57 -0.35 -3.12
CA GLU A 90 -0.03 -1.55 -2.54
C GLU A 90 -1.48 -1.73 -3.01
N ALA A 91 -2.27 -0.64 -3.05
CA ALA A 91 -3.64 -0.67 -3.56
C ALA A 91 -3.69 -1.10 -5.04
N GLU A 92 -2.75 -0.61 -5.87
CA GLU A 92 -2.63 -1.02 -7.27
C GLU A 92 -2.21 -2.49 -7.42
N GLU A 93 -1.30 -2.98 -6.59
CA GLU A 93 -0.91 -4.41 -6.57
C GLU A 93 -2.07 -5.32 -6.21
N CYS A 94 -2.88 -4.95 -5.21
CA CYS A 94 -4.10 -5.66 -4.81
C CYS A 94 -5.17 -5.63 -5.92
N PHE A 95 -5.40 -4.48 -6.55
CA PHE A 95 -6.26 -4.32 -7.72
C PHE A 95 -5.83 -5.26 -8.87
N ASN A 96 -4.54 -5.28 -9.21
CA ASN A 96 -3.99 -6.14 -10.24
C ASN A 96 -4.11 -7.63 -9.88
N SER A 97 -3.98 -7.98 -8.60
CA SER A 97 -4.19 -9.35 -8.13
C SER A 97 -5.64 -9.81 -8.32
N ALA A 98 -6.62 -8.97 -7.95
CA ALA A 98 -8.02 -9.23 -8.19
C ALA A 98 -8.31 -9.44 -9.68
N ASN A 99 -7.75 -8.59 -10.56
CA ASN A 99 -7.88 -8.73 -12.01
C ASN A 99 -7.33 -10.06 -12.54
N ARG A 100 -6.20 -10.54 -12.04
CA ARG A 100 -5.64 -11.85 -12.43
C ARG A 100 -6.61 -13.00 -12.09
N HIS A 101 -7.23 -12.97 -10.91
CA HIS A 101 -8.23 -13.95 -10.50
C HIS A 101 -9.49 -13.88 -11.37
N ILE A 102 -10.03 -12.68 -11.63
CA ILE A 102 -11.17 -12.46 -12.51
C ILE A 102 -10.92 -13.00 -13.93
N ASN A 103 -9.74 -12.69 -14.49
CA ASN A 103 -9.36 -13.15 -15.82
C ASN A 103 -9.25 -14.67 -15.91
N ARG A 104 -8.70 -15.32 -14.88
CA ARG A 104 -8.60 -16.78 -14.81
C ARG A 104 -9.97 -17.45 -14.75
N ILE A 105 -10.89 -16.94 -13.92
CA ILE A 105 -12.28 -17.42 -13.85
C ILE A 105 -12.98 -17.19 -15.20
N THR A 106 -12.83 -16.01 -15.79
CA THR A 106 -13.43 -15.68 -17.09
C THR A 106 -12.94 -16.62 -18.20
N GLY A 107 -11.65 -16.93 -18.24
CA GLY A 107 -11.09 -17.92 -19.17
C GLY A 107 -11.68 -19.32 -18.95
N ALA A 108 -11.84 -19.75 -17.70
CA ALA A 108 -12.43 -21.04 -17.36
C ALA A 108 -13.92 -21.12 -17.78
N ILE A 109 -14.71 -20.10 -17.53
CA ILE A 109 -16.12 -20.03 -17.96
C ILE A 109 -16.22 -20.14 -19.49
N ASN A 110 -15.36 -19.43 -20.21
CA ASN A 110 -15.39 -19.37 -21.67
C ASN A 110 -14.80 -20.63 -22.35
N SER A 111 -14.11 -21.49 -21.63
CA SER A 111 -13.52 -22.72 -22.21
C SER A 111 -14.58 -23.75 -22.59
N GLY A 112 -15.74 -23.72 -21.95
CA GLY A 112 -16.80 -24.73 -22.11
C GLY A 112 -16.49 -26.08 -21.43
N ASP A 113 -15.41 -26.16 -20.61
CA ASP A 113 -14.94 -27.40 -19.99
C ASP A 113 -15.65 -27.72 -18.66
N TYR A 114 -16.57 -26.87 -18.20
CA TYR A 114 -17.17 -26.97 -16.87
C TYR A 114 -18.68 -27.22 -16.94
N THR A 115 -19.22 -27.91 -15.92
CA THR A 115 -20.66 -28.08 -15.78
C THR A 115 -21.37 -26.74 -15.52
N GLU A 116 -22.67 -26.68 -15.82
CA GLU A 116 -23.48 -25.47 -15.60
C GLU A 116 -23.45 -25.01 -14.13
N ASP A 117 -23.48 -25.96 -13.17
CA ASP A 117 -23.38 -25.65 -11.73
C ASP A 117 -22.03 -25.03 -11.35
N ALA A 118 -20.92 -25.59 -11.90
CA ALA A 118 -19.59 -25.03 -11.70
C ALA A 118 -19.45 -23.63 -12.33
N VAL A 119 -20.00 -23.42 -13.51
CA VAL A 119 -20.03 -22.11 -14.19
C VAL A 119 -20.82 -21.09 -13.37
N ALA A 120 -22.00 -21.46 -12.83
CA ALA A 120 -22.79 -20.55 -11.99
C ALA A 120 -22.03 -20.11 -10.72
N LYS A 121 -21.34 -21.05 -10.05
CA LYS A 121 -20.49 -20.74 -8.88
C LYS A 121 -19.31 -19.85 -9.26
N MET A 122 -18.66 -20.10 -10.39
CA MET A 122 -17.58 -19.25 -10.89
C MET A 122 -18.06 -17.85 -11.27
N GLN A 123 -19.26 -17.71 -11.81
CA GLN A 123 -19.82 -16.38 -12.10
C GLN A 123 -20.09 -15.58 -10.82
N GLN A 124 -20.66 -16.21 -9.79
CA GLN A 124 -20.86 -15.57 -8.49
C GLN A 124 -19.53 -15.12 -7.86
N GLU A 125 -18.52 -15.96 -7.91
CA GLU A 125 -17.17 -15.63 -7.41
C GLU A 125 -16.53 -14.49 -8.21
N LYS A 126 -16.67 -14.49 -9.53
CA LYS A 126 -16.22 -13.40 -10.39
C LYS A 126 -16.86 -12.06 -10.00
N ASP A 127 -18.16 -12.04 -9.75
CA ASP A 127 -18.88 -10.81 -9.38
C ASP A 127 -18.42 -10.30 -8.01
N ARG A 128 -18.15 -11.20 -7.05
CA ARG A 128 -17.54 -10.87 -5.76
C ARG A 128 -16.14 -10.25 -5.92
N LEU A 129 -15.29 -10.84 -6.75
CA LEU A 129 -13.94 -10.34 -7.01
C LEU A 129 -13.93 -8.99 -7.74
N ILE A 130 -14.91 -8.73 -8.59
CA ILE A 130 -15.12 -7.43 -9.22
C ILE A 130 -15.39 -6.37 -8.15
N GLY A 131 -16.27 -6.66 -7.19
CA GLY A 131 -16.53 -5.74 -6.06
C GLY A 131 -15.26 -5.43 -5.23
N ILE A 132 -14.45 -6.46 -4.96
CA ILE A 132 -13.16 -6.28 -4.26
C ILE A 132 -12.19 -5.41 -5.07
N ARG A 133 -12.04 -5.68 -6.36
CA ARG A 133 -11.22 -4.89 -7.27
C ARG A 133 -11.62 -3.41 -7.28
N ASP A 134 -12.92 -3.15 -7.40
CA ASP A 134 -13.47 -1.78 -7.45
C ASP A 134 -13.28 -1.04 -6.11
N SER A 135 -13.25 -1.78 -4.99
CA SER A 135 -12.91 -1.22 -3.68
C SER A 135 -11.45 -0.79 -3.60
N TYR A 136 -10.51 -1.59 -4.14
CA TYR A 136 -9.10 -1.20 -4.22
C TYR A 136 -8.86 0.00 -5.14
N ASP A 137 -9.57 0.09 -6.26
CA ASP A 137 -9.45 1.23 -7.18
C ASP A 137 -9.91 2.54 -6.52
N LYS A 138 -11.06 2.53 -5.85
CA LYS A 138 -11.56 3.68 -5.08
C LYS A 138 -10.60 4.08 -3.96
N ASN A 139 -10.05 3.11 -3.23
CA ASN A 139 -9.10 3.38 -2.17
C ASN A 139 -7.83 4.04 -2.72
N ARG A 140 -7.30 3.53 -3.85
CA ARG A 140 -6.15 4.13 -4.54
C ARG A 140 -6.44 5.56 -4.98
N GLU A 141 -7.59 5.80 -5.64
CA GLU A 141 -7.99 7.14 -6.08
C GLU A 141 -8.09 8.12 -4.90
N HIS A 142 -8.64 7.69 -3.77
CA HIS A 142 -8.70 8.51 -2.56
C HIS A 142 -7.29 8.87 -2.05
N ILE A 143 -6.39 7.89 -1.89
CA ILE A 143 -5.01 8.13 -1.43
C ILE A 143 -4.28 9.09 -2.36
N VAL A 144 -4.40 8.92 -3.69
CA VAL A 144 -3.77 9.79 -4.68
C VAL A 144 -4.31 11.21 -4.58
N SER A 145 -5.63 11.38 -4.46
CA SER A 145 -6.25 12.70 -4.28
C SER A 145 -5.75 13.40 -3.02
N CYS A 146 -5.66 12.69 -1.91
CA CYS A 146 -5.12 13.22 -0.66
C CYS A 146 -3.65 13.64 -0.78
N LEU A 147 -2.83 12.86 -1.49
CA LEU A 147 -1.42 13.18 -1.75
C LEU A 147 -1.24 14.42 -2.62
N GLU A 148 -2.13 14.62 -3.59
CA GLU A 148 -2.10 15.81 -4.47
C GLU A 148 -2.49 17.08 -3.72
N GLU A 149 -3.47 17.00 -2.80
CA GLU A 149 -3.99 18.16 -2.09
C GLU A 149 -3.16 18.51 -0.85
N PHE A 150 -2.86 17.53 0.02
CA PHE A 150 -2.11 17.72 1.27
C PHE A 150 -0.99 16.67 1.43
N PRO A 151 0.12 16.80 0.67
CA PRO A 151 1.13 15.73 0.57
C PRO A 151 1.75 15.35 1.91
N TYR A 152 2.04 16.30 2.79
CA TYR A 152 2.67 15.99 4.08
C TYR A 152 1.68 15.42 5.08
N ALA A 153 0.48 15.95 5.20
CA ALA A 153 -0.55 15.39 6.08
C ALA A 153 -0.92 13.96 5.65
N THR A 154 -1.04 13.72 4.33
CA THR A 154 -1.30 12.38 3.79
C THR A 154 -0.16 11.40 4.08
N LYS A 155 1.10 11.83 3.97
CA LYS A 155 2.25 10.98 4.34
C LYS A 155 2.28 10.68 5.83
N VAL A 156 1.92 11.63 6.72
CA VAL A 156 1.76 11.39 8.15
C VAL A 156 0.65 10.36 8.39
N TRP A 157 -0.51 10.53 7.74
CA TRP A 157 -1.62 9.59 7.84
C TRP A 157 -1.21 8.18 7.39
N LYS A 158 -0.62 8.02 6.20
CA LYS A 158 -0.10 6.72 5.71
C LYS A 158 0.87 6.10 6.70
N PHE A 159 1.83 6.86 7.21
CA PHE A 159 2.85 6.38 8.13
C PHE A 159 2.25 5.77 9.41
N PHE A 160 1.36 6.49 10.08
CA PHE A 160 0.74 5.97 11.31
C PHE A 160 -0.23 4.83 11.03
N LYS A 161 -1.00 4.86 9.93
CA LYS A 161 -1.87 3.76 9.54
C LYS A 161 -1.08 2.48 9.25
N GLN A 162 0.05 2.56 8.57
CA GLN A 162 0.96 1.43 8.32
C GLN A 162 1.61 0.89 9.60
N ASN A 163 1.73 1.72 10.65
CA ASN A 163 2.19 1.32 11.98
C ASN A 163 1.04 0.86 12.91
N GLY A 164 -0.17 0.67 12.39
CA GLY A 164 -1.29 0.05 13.11
C GLY A 164 -2.12 1.00 13.97
N PHE A 165 -1.94 2.31 13.84
CA PHE A 165 -2.75 3.30 14.56
C PHE A 165 -4.18 3.37 14.02
N SER A 166 -5.15 3.64 14.88
CA SER A 166 -6.54 3.91 14.49
C SER A 166 -6.66 5.23 13.71
N ASP A 167 -7.78 5.47 13.04
CA ASP A 167 -8.02 6.74 12.37
C ASP A 167 -8.13 7.89 13.38
N GLU A 168 -8.77 7.66 14.52
CA GLU A 168 -8.94 8.63 15.59
C GLU A 168 -7.59 9.10 16.14
N VAL A 169 -6.72 8.16 16.48
CA VAL A 169 -5.39 8.49 17.02
C VAL A 169 -4.49 9.13 15.97
N THR A 170 -4.51 8.64 14.74
CA THR A 170 -3.74 9.21 13.64
C THR A 170 -4.16 10.65 13.36
N CYS A 171 -5.46 10.92 13.26
CA CYS A 171 -5.98 12.26 12.99
C CYS A 171 -5.81 13.19 14.20
N ALA A 172 -5.82 12.66 15.42
CA ALA A 172 -5.48 13.42 16.62
C ALA A 172 -4.03 13.93 16.59
N ILE A 173 -3.07 13.11 16.16
CA ILE A 173 -1.66 13.49 15.97
C ILE A 173 -1.55 14.55 14.86
N ILE A 174 -2.18 14.32 13.71
CA ILE A 174 -2.19 15.28 12.59
C ILE A 174 -2.77 16.65 13.04
N GLY A 175 -3.89 16.65 13.75
CA GLY A 175 -4.54 17.88 14.25
C GLY A 175 -3.65 18.70 15.18
N ASN A 176 -2.83 18.03 15.99
CA ASN A 176 -1.82 18.71 16.81
C ASN A 176 -0.70 19.29 15.93
N MET A 177 -0.16 18.55 14.97
CA MET A 177 0.82 19.04 14.01
C MET A 177 0.31 20.24 13.17
N MET A 178 -0.98 20.25 12.79
CA MET A 178 -1.60 21.37 12.09
C MET A 178 -1.48 22.67 12.87
N VAL A 179 -1.68 22.63 14.17
CA VAL A 179 -1.55 23.82 15.03
C VAL A 179 -0.10 24.26 15.18
N GLU A 180 0.82 23.32 15.24
CA GLU A 180 2.26 23.60 15.40
C GLU A 180 2.89 24.19 14.12
N THR A 181 2.45 23.75 12.93
CA THR A 181 3.17 24.04 11.68
C THR A 181 2.41 24.94 10.71
N SER A 182 1.07 24.96 10.74
CA SER A 182 0.26 25.61 9.69
C SER A 182 -0.90 26.44 10.22
N GLY A 183 -0.93 26.70 11.53
CA GLY A 183 -2.01 27.51 12.13
C GLY A 183 -3.39 26.84 12.13
N GLY A 184 -3.43 25.51 12.01
CA GLY A 184 -4.64 24.70 12.03
C GLY A 184 -5.12 24.20 10.67
N GLU A 185 -4.30 24.32 9.62
CA GLU A 185 -4.60 23.82 8.27
C GLU A 185 -3.90 22.47 7.99
N LEU A 186 -4.46 21.63 7.10
CA LEU A 186 -3.86 20.36 6.65
C LEU A 186 -2.56 20.52 5.85
N SER A 187 -2.22 21.74 5.45
CA SER A 187 -0.98 22.08 4.73
C SER A 187 0.23 22.11 5.66
N LEU A 188 0.61 20.95 6.22
CA LEU A 188 1.73 20.83 7.15
C LEU A 188 3.06 21.32 6.55
N VAL A 189 3.89 21.96 7.37
CA VAL A 189 5.22 22.45 7.01
C VAL A 189 6.27 21.76 7.90
N PRO A 190 6.88 20.66 7.42
CA PRO A 190 7.76 19.83 8.27
C PRO A 190 9.11 20.46 8.58
N ILE A 191 9.55 21.40 7.76
CA ILE A 191 10.85 22.10 7.93
C ILE A 191 10.57 23.56 8.32
N ILE A 192 10.14 23.74 9.56
CA ILE A 192 9.80 25.06 10.08
C ILE A 192 10.45 25.27 11.46
N TYR A 193 11.06 26.45 11.63
CA TYR A 193 11.45 26.99 12.92
C TYR A 193 10.36 27.92 13.43
N ASP A 194 10.15 27.94 14.74
CA ASP A 194 9.36 29.00 15.34
C ASP A 194 10.08 30.38 15.19
N PRO A 195 9.40 31.52 15.41
CA PRO A 195 10.01 32.83 15.24
C PRO A 195 11.22 33.11 16.13
N THR A 196 11.41 32.38 17.23
CA THR A 196 12.58 32.50 18.12
C THR A 196 13.75 31.65 17.67
N GLY A 197 13.49 30.60 16.84
CA GLY A 197 14.47 29.59 16.44
C GLY A 197 14.75 28.54 17.51
N ASP A 198 13.94 28.49 18.58
CA ASP A 198 14.11 27.57 19.71
C ASP A 198 13.37 26.23 19.50
N TYR A 199 12.45 26.18 18.53
CA TYR A 199 11.62 25.01 18.24
C TYR A 199 11.64 24.69 16.75
N TYR A 200 11.49 23.40 16.42
CA TYR A 200 11.59 22.91 15.05
C TYR A 200 10.68 21.72 14.75
N GLY A 201 10.20 21.67 13.52
CA GLY A 201 9.58 20.49 12.89
C GLY A 201 8.10 20.32 13.19
N LEU A 202 7.61 19.11 12.90
CA LEU A 202 6.18 18.77 12.92
C LEU A 202 5.49 18.97 14.28
N CYS A 203 6.19 18.70 15.38
CA CYS A 203 5.69 18.88 16.74
C CYS A 203 6.39 20.04 17.46
N GLN A 204 7.08 20.92 16.74
CA GLN A 204 7.83 22.04 17.29
C GLN A 204 8.67 21.64 18.53
N TRP A 205 9.51 20.59 18.35
CA TRP A 205 10.38 20.11 19.41
C TRP A 205 11.37 21.19 19.86
N SER A 206 11.52 21.32 21.16
CA SER A 206 12.50 22.24 21.74
C SER A 206 13.93 21.80 21.39
N LEU A 207 14.68 22.65 20.69
CA LEU A 207 16.08 22.40 20.32
C LEU A 207 17.02 22.44 21.54
N TYR A 208 16.58 23.01 22.66
CA TYR A 208 17.32 22.95 23.90
C TYR A 208 17.39 21.53 24.48
N TYR A 209 16.27 20.80 24.40
CA TYR A 209 16.18 19.40 24.90
C TYR A 209 16.53 18.38 23.82
N ASN A 210 16.19 18.66 22.58
CA ASN A 210 16.30 17.75 21.42
C ASN A 210 17.06 18.40 20.26
N PRO A 211 18.36 18.77 20.42
CA PRO A 211 19.11 19.50 19.40
C PRO A 211 19.29 18.72 18.09
N SER A 212 19.22 17.38 18.13
CA SER A 212 19.37 16.52 16.96
C SER A 212 18.18 16.61 15.99
N VAL A 213 17.04 17.12 16.42
CA VAL A 213 15.84 17.25 15.58
C VAL A 213 16.03 18.28 14.47
N ALA A 214 16.87 19.31 14.70
CA ALA A 214 17.11 20.39 13.74
C ALA A 214 17.62 19.94 12.34
N ASP A 215 18.25 18.79 12.26
CA ASP A 215 18.81 18.23 11.03
C ASP A 215 17.97 17.06 10.48
N MET A 216 16.82 16.73 11.10
CA MET A 216 15.98 15.62 10.68
C MET A 216 15.18 15.96 9.42
N SER A 217 15.20 15.05 8.44
CA SER A 217 14.27 15.03 7.33
C SER A 217 12.83 14.81 7.83
N PHE A 218 11.85 14.98 6.95
CA PHE A 218 10.46 14.73 7.27
C PHE A 218 10.25 13.28 7.77
N GLU A 219 10.81 12.31 7.07
CA GLU A 219 10.71 10.90 7.40
C GLU A 219 11.38 10.57 8.75
N GLU A 220 12.56 11.15 9.01
CA GLU A 220 13.26 10.99 10.29
C GLU A 220 12.48 11.60 11.46
N GLN A 221 11.72 12.70 11.23
CA GLN A 221 10.84 13.27 12.26
C GLN A 221 9.69 12.33 12.61
N LEU A 222 9.12 11.61 11.64
CA LEU A 222 8.06 10.62 11.89
C LEU A 222 8.59 9.42 12.66
N ASP A 223 9.76 8.90 12.29
CA ASP A 223 10.42 7.81 12.99
C ASP A 223 10.79 8.20 14.43
N TYR A 224 11.28 9.42 14.61
CA TYR A 224 11.58 9.98 15.94
C TYR A 224 10.31 10.05 16.79
N LEU A 225 9.23 10.64 16.28
CA LEU A 225 7.95 10.74 16.99
C LEU A 225 7.43 9.35 17.40
N LEU A 226 7.43 8.39 16.47
CA LEU A 226 6.96 7.03 16.74
C LEU A 226 7.76 6.36 17.86
N SER A 227 9.09 6.56 17.88
CA SER A 227 9.98 5.96 18.87
C SER A 227 9.94 6.66 20.24
N ASP A 228 9.63 7.97 20.26
CA ASP A 228 9.64 8.81 21.46
C ASP A 228 8.32 8.76 22.23
N MET A 229 7.18 8.63 21.53
CA MET A 229 5.85 8.60 22.17
C MET A 229 5.71 7.61 23.33
N PRO A 230 6.17 6.34 23.26
CA PRO A 230 6.01 5.41 24.37
C PRO A 230 6.62 5.92 25.68
N GLU A 231 7.84 6.46 25.63
CA GLU A 231 8.54 7.00 26.82
C GLU A 231 7.86 8.27 27.35
N GLU A 232 7.41 9.15 26.46
CA GLU A 232 6.69 10.39 26.82
C GLU A 232 5.36 10.08 27.50
N PHE A 233 4.59 9.12 26.98
CA PHE A 233 3.34 8.70 27.59
C PHE A 233 3.54 7.96 28.93
N GLU A 234 4.58 7.15 29.06
CA GLU A 234 4.95 6.51 30.33
C GLU A 234 5.27 7.57 31.42
N THR A 235 6.00 8.60 31.02
CA THR A 235 6.48 9.64 31.95
C THR A 235 5.39 10.65 32.30
N PHE A 236 4.62 11.10 31.32
CA PHE A 236 3.70 12.24 31.41
C PHE A 236 2.23 11.87 31.25
N GLY A 237 1.84 10.61 31.08
CA GLY A 237 0.45 10.17 30.93
C GLY A 237 -0.47 10.67 32.03
N LYS A 238 0.06 10.82 33.26
CA LYS A 238 -0.64 11.44 34.39
C LYS A 238 -1.11 12.89 34.13
N CYS A 239 -0.55 13.59 33.13
CA CYS A 239 -1.01 14.94 32.74
C CYS A 239 -2.38 14.90 32.06
N TYR A 240 -2.74 13.78 31.48
CA TYR A 240 -4.08 13.55 30.93
C TYR A 240 -5.00 12.93 32.00
N ALA A 241 -4.66 11.77 32.50
CA ALA A 241 -5.42 11.07 33.55
C ALA A 241 -4.49 10.21 34.42
N LYS A 242 -4.91 9.94 35.68
CA LYS A 242 -4.14 9.10 36.59
C LYS A 242 -4.01 7.68 36.05
N GLY A 243 -2.78 7.24 35.80
CA GLY A 243 -2.45 5.90 35.30
C GLY A 243 -2.67 5.72 33.81
N PHE A 244 -2.84 6.81 33.05
CA PHE A 244 -2.97 6.78 31.61
C PHE A 244 -1.64 6.39 30.95
N THR A 245 -1.69 5.42 30.06
CA THR A 245 -0.53 4.81 29.41
C THR A 245 -0.52 5.06 27.89
N TYR A 246 0.58 4.69 27.24
CA TYR A 246 0.65 4.68 25.79
C TYR A 246 -0.36 3.73 25.15
N GLU A 247 -0.57 2.56 25.75
CA GLU A 247 -1.57 1.59 25.26
C GLU A 247 -3.00 2.16 25.37
N ASP A 248 -3.32 2.88 26.44
CA ASP A 248 -4.61 3.57 26.57
C ASP A 248 -4.81 4.60 25.44
N PHE A 249 -3.76 5.36 25.11
CA PHE A 249 -3.78 6.31 23.99
C PHE A 249 -4.04 5.60 22.65
N LEU A 250 -3.33 4.53 22.34
CA LEU A 250 -3.49 3.78 21.09
C LEU A 250 -4.89 3.17 20.91
N ASN A 251 -5.57 2.89 22.01
CA ASN A 251 -6.92 2.31 22.04
C ASN A 251 -8.05 3.36 22.10
N MET A 252 -7.74 4.65 22.00
CA MET A 252 -8.77 5.70 21.99
C MET A 252 -9.60 5.64 20.70
N THR A 253 -10.91 5.81 20.86
CA THR A 253 -11.91 5.74 19.77
C THR A 253 -12.67 7.04 19.57
N ASP A 254 -12.22 8.12 20.18
CA ASP A 254 -12.74 9.47 20.02
C ASP A 254 -11.60 10.40 19.65
N VAL A 255 -11.71 11.06 18.49
CA VAL A 255 -10.65 11.89 17.92
C VAL A 255 -10.35 13.13 18.74
N GLU A 256 -11.37 13.74 19.38
CA GLU A 256 -11.17 14.92 20.23
C GLU A 256 -10.47 14.53 21.53
N GLU A 257 -10.89 13.43 22.18
CA GLU A 257 -10.25 12.90 23.38
C GLU A 257 -8.80 12.47 23.10
N ALA A 258 -8.53 11.80 21.97
CA ALA A 258 -7.18 11.44 21.55
C ALA A 258 -6.32 12.69 21.30
N SER A 259 -6.88 13.70 20.64
CA SER A 259 -6.18 14.98 20.42
C SER A 259 -5.85 15.69 21.74
N LEU A 260 -6.78 15.69 22.69
CA LEU A 260 -6.54 16.26 24.01
C LEU A 260 -5.48 15.48 24.81
N ALA A 261 -5.47 14.15 24.70
CA ALA A 261 -4.46 13.31 25.34
C ALA A 261 -3.06 13.63 24.77
N PHE A 262 -2.92 13.66 23.44
CA PHE A 262 -1.66 13.99 22.77
C PHE A 262 -1.19 15.42 23.16
N ALA A 263 -2.08 16.41 23.12
CA ALA A 263 -1.80 17.79 23.50
C ALA A 263 -1.28 17.93 24.93
N LYS A 264 -1.82 17.15 25.88
CA LYS A 264 -1.44 17.22 27.30
C LYS A 264 -0.19 16.40 27.63
N VAL A 265 -0.02 15.27 26.99
CA VAL A 265 1.03 14.30 27.33
C VAL A 265 2.27 14.56 26.49
N TYR A 266 2.12 14.58 25.18
CA TYR A 266 3.24 14.72 24.25
C TYR A 266 3.65 16.18 24.05
N GLU A 267 2.73 17.03 23.58
CA GLU A 267 3.01 18.44 23.30
C GLU A 267 3.20 19.27 24.57
N ARG A 268 2.54 18.90 25.66
CA ARG A 268 2.54 19.64 26.94
C ARG A 268 2.26 21.13 26.76
N CYS A 269 1.41 21.43 25.79
CA CYS A 269 1.10 22.78 25.35
C CYS A 269 0.16 23.51 26.32
N ALA A 270 0.04 24.82 26.14
CA ALA A 270 -0.83 25.66 26.97
C ALA A 270 -2.31 25.37 26.70
N THR A 271 -3.14 25.44 27.76
CA THR A 271 -4.57 25.10 27.71
C THR A 271 -5.39 25.93 26.71
N PHE A 272 -4.97 27.17 26.40
CA PHE A 272 -5.65 27.98 25.41
C PHE A 272 -5.56 27.45 23.97
N SER A 273 -4.60 26.57 23.68
CA SER A 273 -4.43 25.96 22.35
C SER A 273 -5.25 24.68 22.15
N TYR A 274 -5.84 24.10 23.22
CA TYR A 274 -6.58 22.83 23.13
C TYR A 274 -7.73 22.90 22.14
N ALA A 275 -8.58 23.93 22.21
CA ALA A 275 -9.74 24.02 21.31
C ALA A 275 -9.35 24.02 19.83
N GLY A 276 -8.25 24.69 19.45
CA GLY A 276 -7.73 24.67 18.09
C GLY A 276 -7.26 23.28 17.67
N ARG A 277 -6.57 22.55 18.55
CA ARG A 277 -6.07 21.19 18.28
C ARG A 277 -7.20 20.17 18.11
N LEU A 278 -8.22 20.25 18.98
CA LEU A 278 -9.40 19.38 18.87
C LEU A 278 -10.14 19.64 17.54
N SER A 279 -10.38 20.91 17.20
CA SER A 279 -11.03 21.27 15.93
C SER A 279 -10.22 20.82 14.73
N SER A 280 -8.88 20.98 14.75
CA SER A 280 -8.00 20.53 13.67
C SER A 280 -7.99 18.99 13.55
N ALA A 281 -8.05 18.28 14.66
CA ALA A 281 -8.13 16.81 14.65
C ALA A 281 -9.44 16.30 14.01
N VAL A 282 -10.57 16.95 14.30
CA VAL A 282 -11.86 16.65 13.65
C VAL A 282 -11.79 16.91 12.15
N VAL A 283 -11.21 18.05 11.72
CA VAL A 283 -11.01 18.36 10.28
C VAL A 283 -10.17 17.28 9.60
N ALA A 284 -9.07 16.84 10.22
CA ALA A 284 -8.24 15.76 9.69
C ALA A 284 -9.02 14.44 9.61
N TYR A 285 -9.80 14.11 10.64
CA TYR A 285 -10.61 12.91 10.68
C TYR A 285 -11.68 12.89 9.58
N GLU A 286 -12.44 13.95 9.43
CA GLU A 286 -13.43 14.07 8.36
C GLU A 286 -12.80 13.97 6.96
N TYR A 287 -11.59 14.51 6.77
CA TYR A 287 -10.91 14.49 5.48
C TYR A 287 -10.38 13.09 5.10
N PHE A 288 -9.74 12.39 6.03
CA PHE A 288 -9.09 11.10 5.74
C PHE A 288 -10.01 9.88 5.84
N THR A 289 -11.19 10.01 6.46
CA THR A 289 -12.12 8.90 6.68
C THR A 289 -13.40 8.97 5.82
N MET A 290 -13.50 9.98 4.92
CA MET A 290 -14.57 10.06 3.90
C MET A 290 -14.37 8.99 2.83
#